data_3ec678dfff0aa7cdcb638235294e3ab2
#
_entry.id   3ec678dfff0aa7cdcb638235294e3ab2
#
_cell.length_a   1.000
_cell.length_b   1.000
_cell.length_c   1.000
_cell.angle_alpha   90.00
_cell.angle_beta   90.00
_cell.angle_gamma   90.00
#
_symmetry.space_group_name_H-M   'P 1'
#
loop_
_entity.id
_entity.type
_entity.pdbx_description
1 polymer ?
#
loop_
_entity_poly.entity_id
_entity_poly.type
_entity_poly.pdbx_seq_one_letter_code
_entity_poly.pdbx_strand_id
1 'polypeptide(L)'
;WFVLLELSDAESEAHAAARFEALLEPALAEGCVLDAVVAGNLNQSRHLWHLRESIPLAQAQEGLNVKHDIAVPISRMADFIHETDAELAAAYPGVRFVVFGHLGDGNLHYNVQAPEGSDPAEFLARHEADINHRVYEAVQRHGGSISAEHGIGALKVDLLPRYQSPVALDLMRAI
;
A
#
# COMPACT_ATOMS: atom_id res chain seq x y z
N TRP A 1 -0.57 12.76 -2.05
CA TRP A 1 0.16 11.52 -2.31
C TRP A 1 1.52 11.82 -2.92
N PHE A 2 2.52 10.98 -2.62
CA PHE A 2 3.85 11.03 -3.23
C PHE A 2 4.07 9.77 -4.04
N VAL A 3 4.64 9.90 -5.22
CA VAL A 3 4.93 8.77 -6.12
C VAL A 3 6.41 8.84 -6.50
N LEU A 4 7.13 7.75 -6.31
CA LEU A 4 8.47 7.57 -6.85
C LEU A 4 8.35 6.74 -8.13
N LEU A 5 8.86 7.30 -9.23
CA LEU A 5 8.89 6.65 -10.54
C LEU A 5 10.33 6.38 -10.96
N GLU A 6 10.56 5.22 -11.56
CA GLU A 6 11.79 4.89 -12.24
C GLU A 6 11.48 4.36 -13.63
N LEU A 7 12.17 4.86 -14.63
CA LEU A 7 12.09 4.38 -16.00
C LEU A 7 13.43 3.77 -16.41
N SER A 8 13.41 2.49 -16.77
CA SER A 8 14.53 1.80 -17.39
C SER A 8 14.34 1.72 -18.90
N ASP A 9 15.40 1.99 -19.66
CA ASP A 9 15.37 1.93 -21.11
C ASP A 9 16.64 1.22 -21.62
N ALA A 10 16.48 0.37 -22.62
CA ALA A 10 17.57 -0.40 -23.18
C ALA A 10 18.29 0.32 -24.35
N GLU A 11 17.75 1.43 -24.83
CA GLU A 11 18.30 2.15 -25.97
C GLU A 11 19.40 3.13 -25.54
N SER A 12 19.06 4.10 -24.68
CA SER A 12 20.02 5.05 -24.11
C SER A 12 19.43 5.87 -22.96
N GLU A 13 20.30 6.48 -22.17
CA GLU A 13 19.91 7.43 -21.12
C GLU A 13 19.13 8.63 -21.69
N ALA A 14 19.54 9.15 -22.84
CA ALA A 14 18.84 10.28 -23.49
C ALA A 14 17.42 9.88 -23.94
N HIS A 15 17.24 8.66 -24.43
CA HIS A 15 15.92 8.15 -24.81
C HIS A 15 15.03 7.94 -23.56
N ALA A 16 15.58 7.38 -22.47
CA ALA A 16 14.89 7.27 -21.20
C ALA A 16 14.44 8.65 -20.68
N ALA A 17 15.33 9.64 -20.68
CA ALA A 17 15.02 11.00 -20.23
C ALA A 17 13.89 11.63 -21.05
N ALA A 18 13.98 11.56 -22.39
CA ALA A 18 12.95 12.10 -23.28
C ALA A 18 11.58 11.45 -23.04
N ARG A 19 11.53 10.13 -22.82
CA ARG A 19 10.29 9.42 -22.50
C ARG A 19 9.74 9.81 -21.13
N PHE A 20 10.60 10.02 -20.16
CA PHE A 20 10.23 10.43 -18.81
C PHE A 20 9.65 11.86 -18.81
N GLU A 21 10.27 12.78 -19.53
CA GLU A 21 9.76 14.14 -19.72
C GLU A 21 8.41 14.15 -20.43
N ALA A 22 8.27 13.37 -21.51
CA ALA A 22 7.02 13.23 -22.26
C ALA A 22 5.87 12.64 -21.43
N LEU A 23 6.18 11.90 -20.35
CA LEU A 23 5.19 11.41 -19.37
C LEU A 23 4.80 12.50 -18.36
N LEU A 24 5.79 13.25 -17.85
CA LEU A 24 5.57 14.22 -16.77
C LEU A 24 4.95 15.52 -17.27
N GLU A 25 5.33 16.01 -18.45
CA GLU A 25 4.85 17.27 -18.99
C GLU A 25 3.32 17.35 -19.10
N PRO A 26 2.60 16.39 -19.74
CA PRO A 26 1.15 16.41 -19.76
C PRO A 26 0.52 16.23 -18.38
N ALA A 27 1.09 15.40 -17.51
CA ALA A 27 0.57 15.18 -16.17
C ALA A 27 0.61 16.45 -15.29
N LEU A 28 1.67 17.26 -15.44
CA LEU A 28 1.78 18.58 -14.82
C LEU A 28 0.81 19.59 -15.45
N ALA A 29 0.74 19.62 -16.79
CA ALA A 29 -0.13 20.53 -17.53
C ALA A 29 -1.64 20.31 -17.23
N GLU A 30 -2.04 19.05 -17.05
CA GLU A 30 -3.40 18.67 -16.71
C GLU A 30 -3.70 18.77 -15.20
N GLY A 31 -2.70 19.10 -14.38
CA GLY A 31 -2.85 19.20 -12.93
C GLY A 31 -3.00 17.86 -12.19
N CYS A 32 -2.74 16.73 -12.87
CA CYS A 32 -2.69 15.41 -12.23
C CYS A 32 -1.49 15.30 -11.28
N VAL A 33 -0.39 15.98 -11.60
CA VAL A 33 0.81 16.13 -10.79
C VAL A 33 0.96 17.61 -10.44
N LEU A 34 1.16 17.91 -9.15
CA LEU A 34 1.30 19.28 -8.66
C LEU A 34 2.73 19.79 -8.80
N ASP A 35 3.70 18.90 -8.60
CA ASP A 35 5.13 19.18 -8.66
C ASP A 35 5.90 17.87 -8.90
N ALA A 36 7.08 17.97 -9.53
CA ALA A 36 7.93 16.82 -9.81
C ALA A 36 9.40 17.17 -9.70
N VAL A 37 10.19 16.30 -9.12
CA VAL A 37 11.65 16.38 -9.04
C VAL A 37 12.27 15.22 -9.78
N VAL A 38 13.11 15.51 -10.77
CA VAL A 38 13.84 14.49 -11.52
C VAL A 38 15.27 14.40 -11.01
N ALA A 39 15.73 13.20 -10.68
CA ALA A 39 17.09 12.96 -10.27
C ALA A 39 18.06 13.22 -11.43
N GLY A 40 18.99 14.17 -11.26
CA GLY A 40 20.00 14.51 -12.27
C GLY A 40 21.27 13.64 -12.21
N ASN A 41 21.36 12.72 -11.25
CA ASN A 41 22.47 11.77 -11.10
C ASN A 41 22.12 10.62 -10.15
N LEU A 42 22.95 9.58 -10.14
CA LEU A 42 22.75 8.38 -9.33
C LEU A 42 22.67 8.65 -7.81
N ASN A 43 23.37 9.66 -7.29
CA ASN A 43 23.30 9.96 -5.87
C ASN A 43 21.93 10.53 -5.50
N GLN A 44 21.37 11.41 -6.32
CA GLN A 44 20.01 11.92 -6.13
C GLN A 44 18.97 10.80 -6.26
N SER A 45 19.11 9.92 -7.25
CA SER A 45 18.25 8.74 -7.40
C SER A 45 18.29 7.86 -6.13
N ARG A 46 19.48 7.55 -5.61
CA ARG A 46 19.62 6.78 -4.36
C ARG A 46 19.00 7.48 -3.16
N HIS A 47 19.07 8.80 -3.08
CA HIS A 47 18.41 9.54 -1.99
C HIS A 47 16.89 9.48 -2.09
N LEU A 48 16.30 9.54 -3.29
CA LEU A 48 14.86 9.37 -3.48
C LEU A 48 14.40 7.95 -3.09
N TRP A 49 15.15 6.94 -3.52
CA TRP A 49 14.90 5.56 -3.10
C TRP A 49 15.04 5.37 -1.59
N HIS A 50 16.07 5.97 -0.98
CA HIS A 50 16.25 5.91 0.47
C HIS A 50 15.06 6.51 1.24
N LEU A 51 14.50 7.62 0.77
CA LEU A 51 13.26 8.17 1.36
C LEU A 51 12.13 7.15 1.31
N ARG A 52 11.90 6.50 0.16
CA ARG A 52 10.86 5.49 -0.01
C ARG A 52 11.09 4.27 0.89
N GLU A 53 12.32 3.77 0.95
CA GLU A 53 12.70 2.57 1.70
C GLU A 53 12.73 2.82 3.22
N SER A 54 12.83 4.07 3.66
CA SER A 54 12.82 4.43 5.08
C SER A 54 11.42 4.46 5.72
N ILE A 55 10.35 4.41 4.92
CA ILE A 55 8.97 4.47 5.44
C ILE A 55 8.68 3.40 6.50
N PRO A 56 9.01 2.10 6.29
CA PRO A 56 8.76 1.08 7.30
C PRO A 56 9.53 1.31 8.62
N LEU A 57 10.75 1.85 8.52
CA LEU A 57 11.58 2.16 9.70
C LEU A 57 11.03 3.36 10.46
N ALA A 58 10.64 4.41 9.76
CA ALA A 58 10.01 5.59 10.36
C ALA A 58 8.70 5.20 11.06
N GLN A 59 7.88 4.37 10.41
CA GLN A 59 6.64 3.88 11.01
C GLN A 59 6.88 3.02 12.26
N ALA A 60 7.95 2.20 12.27
CA ALA A 60 8.31 1.41 13.46
C ALA A 60 8.67 2.28 14.67
N GLN A 61 9.22 3.48 14.43
CA GLN A 61 9.54 4.45 15.49
C GLN A 61 8.29 5.15 16.05
N GLU A 62 7.21 5.24 15.26
CA GLU A 62 5.92 5.78 15.69
C GLU A 62 5.15 4.83 16.63
N GLY A 63 5.60 3.60 16.79
CA GLY A 63 5.02 2.62 17.71
C GLY A 63 4.23 1.50 17.03
N LEU A 64 3.44 0.79 17.86
CA LEU A 64 2.63 -0.34 17.40
C LEU A 64 1.51 0.11 16.48
N ASN A 65 1.22 -0.71 15.47
CA ASN A 65 0.13 -0.46 14.52
C ASN A 65 -0.43 -1.79 13.97
N VAL A 66 -1.66 -1.77 13.48
CA VAL A 66 -2.27 -2.89 12.76
C VAL A 66 -1.74 -2.86 11.33
N LYS A 67 -1.09 -3.94 10.90
CA LYS A 67 -0.39 -4.02 9.61
C LYS A 67 -1.14 -4.91 8.64
N HIS A 68 -1.31 -4.41 7.43
CA HIS A 68 -1.85 -5.20 6.34
C HIS A 68 -0.89 -5.15 5.16
N ASP A 69 -0.56 -6.34 4.64
CA ASP A 69 0.10 -6.55 3.36
C ASP A 69 -0.95 -7.15 2.43
N ILE A 70 -1.52 -6.32 1.57
CA ILE A 70 -2.67 -6.65 0.72
C ILE A 70 -2.43 -6.26 -0.72
N ALA A 71 -3.20 -6.82 -1.63
CA ALA A 71 -3.22 -6.38 -3.02
C ALA A 71 -4.64 -6.07 -3.46
N VAL A 72 -4.79 -5.03 -4.27
CA VAL A 72 -6.04 -4.67 -4.94
C VAL A 72 -5.75 -4.34 -6.41
N PRO A 73 -6.71 -4.56 -7.33
CA PRO A 73 -6.53 -4.12 -8.72
C PRO A 73 -6.16 -2.62 -8.77
N ILE A 74 -5.16 -2.26 -9.57
CA ILE A 74 -4.61 -0.89 -9.65
C ILE A 74 -5.73 0.14 -9.87
N SER A 75 -6.69 -0.18 -10.77
CA SER A 75 -7.83 0.69 -11.07
C SER A 75 -8.82 0.87 -9.91
N ARG A 76 -8.73 0.06 -8.86
CA ARG A 76 -9.59 0.11 -7.68
C ARG A 76 -8.88 0.65 -6.44
N MET A 77 -7.58 0.91 -6.54
CA MET A 77 -6.75 1.26 -5.39
C MET A 77 -7.18 2.58 -4.73
N ALA A 78 -7.45 3.60 -5.54
CA ALA A 78 -7.89 4.89 -5.02
C ALA A 78 -9.25 4.81 -4.29
N ASP A 79 -10.21 4.10 -4.89
CA ASP A 79 -11.53 3.88 -4.30
C ASP A 79 -11.41 3.08 -2.99
N PHE A 80 -10.61 2.00 -3.02
CA PHE A 80 -10.34 1.16 -1.84
C PHE A 80 -9.80 2.00 -0.67
N ILE A 81 -8.77 2.81 -0.91
CA ILE A 81 -8.16 3.64 0.14
C ILE A 81 -9.19 4.64 0.67
N HIS A 82 -9.87 5.35 -0.20
CA HIS A 82 -10.83 6.39 0.19
C HIS A 82 -12.00 5.82 1.01
N GLU A 83 -12.59 4.72 0.56
CA GLU A 83 -13.73 4.08 1.25
C GLU A 83 -13.30 3.46 2.58
N THR A 84 -12.12 2.81 2.61
CA THR A 84 -11.62 2.14 3.82
C THR A 84 -11.19 3.16 4.88
N ASP A 85 -10.52 4.25 4.49
CA ASP A 85 -10.17 5.35 5.39
C ASP A 85 -11.43 5.96 6.01
N ALA A 86 -12.47 6.21 5.21
CA ALA A 86 -13.73 6.77 5.69
C ALA A 86 -14.44 5.82 6.66
N GLU A 87 -14.51 4.51 6.36
CA GLU A 87 -15.11 3.50 7.21
C GLU A 87 -14.38 3.40 8.56
N LEU A 88 -13.05 3.31 8.54
CA LEU A 88 -12.26 3.17 9.75
C LEU A 88 -12.23 4.46 10.58
N ALA A 89 -12.15 5.64 9.95
CA ALA A 89 -12.20 6.91 10.66
C ALA A 89 -13.55 7.13 11.37
N ALA A 90 -14.64 6.65 10.79
CA ALA A 90 -15.96 6.69 11.40
C ALA A 90 -16.08 5.72 12.59
N ALA A 91 -15.49 4.52 12.48
CA ALA A 91 -15.51 3.51 13.53
C ALA A 91 -14.53 3.81 14.67
N TYR A 92 -13.40 4.42 14.38
CA TYR A 92 -12.31 4.72 15.31
C TYR A 92 -11.86 6.18 15.17
N PRO A 93 -12.58 7.15 15.76
CA PRO A 93 -12.25 8.57 15.62
C PRO A 93 -10.80 8.89 16.04
N GLY A 94 -10.09 9.62 15.21
CA GLY A 94 -8.70 10.02 15.44
C GLY A 94 -7.64 8.98 15.03
N VAL A 95 -8.04 7.82 14.51
CA VAL A 95 -7.11 6.84 13.94
C VAL A 95 -6.29 7.45 12.81
N ARG A 96 -5.03 7.04 12.67
CA ARG A 96 -4.08 7.54 11.67
C ARG A 96 -3.75 6.43 10.68
N PHE A 97 -3.64 6.79 9.40
CA PHE A 97 -3.33 5.85 8.34
C PHE A 97 -1.92 6.08 7.81
N VAL A 98 -1.18 4.99 7.61
CA VAL A 98 0.10 5.00 6.89
C VAL A 98 -0.01 3.98 5.76
N VAL A 99 -0.21 4.50 4.55
CA VAL A 99 -0.46 3.69 3.36
C VAL A 99 0.65 3.93 2.35
N PHE A 100 1.34 2.87 1.96
CA PHE A 100 2.39 2.88 0.96
C PHE A 100 2.45 1.51 0.27
N GLY A 101 3.13 1.40 -0.86
CA GLY A 101 3.21 0.12 -1.57
C GLY A 101 3.84 0.25 -2.94
N HIS A 102 3.56 -0.71 -3.79
CA HIS A 102 4.03 -0.79 -5.16
C HIS A 102 2.82 -0.72 -6.11
N LEU A 103 2.58 0.46 -6.68
CA LEU A 103 1.40 0.71 -7.50
C LEU A 103 1.30 -0.27 -8.68
N GLY A 104 2.42 -0.56 -9.34
CA GLY A 104 2.46 -1.46 -10.49
C GLY A 104 2.01 -2.89 -10.19
N ASP A 105 2.19 -3.34 -8.96
CA ASP A 105 1.82 -4.68 -8.49
C ASP A 105 0.45 -4.72 -7.82
N GLY A 106 -0.18 -3.57 -7.63
CA GLY A 106 -1.41 -3.46 -6.84
C GLY A 106 -1.19 -3.70 -5.34
N ASN A 107 0.06 -3.76 -4.88
CA ASN A 107 0.41 -4.00 -3.48
C ASN A 107 0.24 -2.76 -2.63
N LEU A 108 -0.35 -2.94 -1.45
CA LEU A 108 -0.46 -1.93 -0.41
C LEU A 108 -0.08 -2.50 0.96
N HIS A 109 0.82 -1.79 1.63
CA HIS A 109 0.95 -1.84 3.08
C HIS A 109 -0.03 -0.80 3.65
N TYR A 110 -1.22 -1.28 4.01
CA TYR A 110 -2.28 -0.46 4.58
C TYR A 110 -2.24 -0.58 6.10
N ASN A 111 -1.61 0.37 6.77
CA ASN A 111 -1.34 0.30 8.19
C ASN A 111 -2.17 1.32 8.97
N VAL A 112 -2.73 0.86 10.09
CA VAL A 112 -3.63 1.64 10.94
C VAL A 112 -2.97 1.86 12.29
N GLN A 113 -2.74 3.11 12.66
CA GLN A 113 -2.14 3.52 13.91
C GLN A 113 -3.20 4.04 14.88
N ALA A 114 -2.95 3.84 16.16
CA ALA A 114 -3.78 4.40 17.21
C ALA A 114 -3.92 5.93 17.11
N PRO A 115 -5.01 6.51 17.63
CA PRO A 115 -5.15 7.96 17.77
C PRO A 115 -3.98 8.57 18.53
N GLU A 116 -3.60 9.80 18.19
CA GLU A 116 -2.55 10.52 18.88
C GLU A 116 -2.87 10.67 20.37
N GLY A 117 -1.87 10.43 21.21
CA GLY A 117 -2.01 10.50 22.66
C GLY A 117 -2.67 9.30 23.34
N SER A 118 -3.12 8.29 22.56
CA SER A 118 -3.61 7.01 23.12
C SER A 118 -2.47 6.00 23.30
N ASP A 119 -2.70 4.98 24.15
CA ASP A 119 -1.78 3.85 24.27
C ASP A 119 -1.94 2.91 23.05
N PRO A 120 -0.92 2.75 22.21
CA PRO A 120 -1.01 1.89 21.03
C PRO A 120 -1.23 0.41 21.37
N ALA A 121 -0.67 -0.10 22.47
CA ALA A 121 -0.82 -1.48 22.87
C ALA A 121 -2.27 -1.78 23.30
N GLU A 122 -2.85 -0.87 24.07
CA GLU A 122 -4.26 -0.97 24.47
C GLU A 122 -5.20 -0.86 23.27
N PHE A 123 -4.91 0.04 22.34
CA PHE A 123 -5.69 0.19 21.11
C PHE A 123 -5.67 -1.10 20.28
N LEU A 124 -4.50 -1.68 20.02
CA LEU A 124 -4.37 -2.93 19.30
C LEU A 124 -5.10 -4.07 20.00
N ALA A 125 -4.87 -4.25 21.31
CA ALA A 125 -5.51 -5.32 22.06
C ALA A 125 -7.05 -5.30 21.96
N ARG A 126 -7.63 -4.12 21.81
CA ARG A 126 -9.09 -3.94 21.69
C ARG A 126 -9.62 -4.03 20.28
N HIS A 127 -8.87 -3.54 19.29
CA HIS A 127 -9.43 -3.21 17.98
C HIS A 127 -8.78 -3.93 16.81
N GLU A 128 -7.60 -4.55 16.97
CA GLU A 128 -6.88 -5.19 15.86
C GLU A 128 -7.72 -6.21 15.09
N ALA A 129 -8.45 -7.06 15.80
CA ALA A 129 -9.27 -8.10 15.16
C ALA A 129 -10.41 -7.51 14.32
N ASP A 130 -11.08 -6.46 14.80
CA ASP A 130 -12.15 -5.79 14.05
C ASP A 130 -11.60 -4.95 12.89
N ILE A 131 -10.47 -4.27 13.09
CA ILE A 131 -9.79 -3.54 12.01
C ILE A 131 -9.36 -4.50 10.90
N ASN A 132 -8.72 -5.62 11.24
CA ASN A 132 -8.34 -6.64 10.27
C ASN A 132 -9.56 -7.15 9.49
N HIS A 133 -10.66 -7.43 10.19
CA HIS A 133 -11.89 -7.89 9.55
C HIS A 133 -12.41 -6.84 8.54
N ARG A 134 -12.54 -5.58 8.93
CA ARG A 134 -13.03 -4.50 8.05
C ARG A 134 -12.14 -4.30 6.83
N VAL A 135 -10.83 -4.26 7.03
CA VAL A 135 -9.87 -4.11 5.91
C VAL A 135 -9.98 -5.29 4.95
N TYR A 136 -10.03 -6.53 5.44
CA TYR A 136 -10.15 -7.71 4.56
C TYR A 136 -11.49 -7.78 3.83
N GLU A 137 -12.59 -7.35 4.46
CA GLU A 137 -13.87 -7.21 3.77
C GLU A 137 -13.82 -6.14 2.67
N ALA A 138 -13.16 -5.00 2.94
CA ALA A 138 -12.93 -3.98 1.93
C ALA A 138 -12.09 -4.52 0.76
N VAL A 139 -11.00 -5.24 1.05
CA VAL A 139 -10.17 -5.92 0.03
C VAL A 139 -11.02 -6.84 -0.84
N GLN A 140 -11.88 -7.64 -0.23
CA GLN A 140 -12.78 -8.55 -0.95
C GLN A 140 -13.78 -7.78 -1.85
N ARG A 141 -14.39 -6.71 -1.34
CA ARG A 141 -15.32 -5.86 -2.12
C ARG A 141 -14.65 -5.26 -3.35
N HIS A 142 -13.36 -4.97 -3.27
CA HIS A 142 -12.56 -4.42 -4.37
C HIS A 142 -11.88 -5.49 -5.25
N GLY A 143 -12.16 -6.78 -5.02
CA GLY A 143 -11.61 -7.88 -5.81
C GLY A 143 -10.12 -8.14 -5.58
N GLY A 144 -9.62 -7.80 -4.39
CA GLY A 144 -8.23 -7.91 -3.99
C GLY A 144 -7.87 -9.23 -3.29
N SER A 145 -6.66 -9.26 -2.75
CA SER A 145 -6.10 -10.38 -1.96
C SER A 145 -5.69 -9.88 -0.58
N ILE A 146 -5.98 -10.67 0.45
CA ILE A 146 -5.60 -10.37 1.85
C ILE A 146 -4.10 -10.59 2.14
N SER A 147 -3.34 -11.01 1.15
CA SER A 147 -1.88 -11.09 1.21
C SER A 147 -1.28 -10.80 -0.15
N ALA A 148 -0.22 -10.01 -0.19
CA ALA A 148 0.51 -9.65 -1.39
C ALA A 148 1.92 -10.27 -1.40
N GLU A 149 2.87 -9.70 -0.64
CA GLU A 149 4.28 -10.09 -0.65
C GLU A 149 4.62 -11.14 0.43
N HIS A 150 4.01 -11.03 1.62
CA HIS A 150 4.38 -11.83 2.80
C HIS A 150 3.81 -13.26 2.78
N GLY A 151 2.84 -13.52 1.90
CA GLY A 151 2.10 -14.78 1.91
C GLY A 151 1.10 -14.88 3.08
N ILE A 152 0.34 -15.95 3.07
CA ILE A 152 -0.70 -16.20 4.08
C ILE A 152 -0.09 -16.55 5.45
N GLY A 153 0.97 -17.34 5.46
CA GLY A 153 1.61 -17.80 6.69
C GLY A 153 0.66 -18.51 7.65
N ALA A 154 1.11 -18.71 8.88
CA ALA A 154 0.29 -19.33 9.93
C ALA A 154 -0.84 -18.41 10.43
N LEU A 155 -0.64 -17.08 10.38
CA LEU A 155 -1.59 -16.12 10.98
C LEU A 155 -2.88 -15.97 10.18
N LYS A 156 -2.86 -16.20 8.86
CA LYS A 156 -4.00 -15.98 7.97
C LYS A 156 -4.57 -17.28 7.39
N VAL A 157 -4.02 -18.45 7.74
CA VAL A 157 -4.43 -19.74 7.17
C VAL A 157 -5.91 -20.02 7.42
N ASP A 158 -6.43 -19.70 8.61
CA ASP A 158 -7.83 -19.90 8.98
C ASP A 158 -8.78 -18.91 8.28
N LEU A 159 -8.26 -17.85 7.68
CA LEU A 159 -9.02 -16.87 6.91
C LEU A 159 -9.21 -17.29 5.44
N LEU A 160 -8.35 -18.18 4.92
CA LEU A 160 -8.41 -18.61 3.52
C LEU A 160 -9.78 -19.10 3.07
N PRO A 161 -10.51 -19.95 3.84
CA PRO A 161 -11.83 -20.41 3.41
C PRO A 161 -12.86 -19.30 3.20
N ARG A 162 -12.65 -18.15 3.83
CA ARG A 162 -13.54 -16.98 3.69
C ARG A 162 -13.21 -16.13 2.48
N TYR A 163 -11.92 -15.99 2.14
CA TYR A 163 -11.44 -15.03 1.15
C TYR A 163 -10.93 -15.67 -0.14
N GLN A 164 -10.92 -17.00 -0.23
CA GLN A 164 -10.50 -17.73 -1.43
C GLN A 164 -11.63 -18.60 -1.98
N SER A 165 -11.63 -18.80 -3.31
CA SER A 165 -12.62 -19.71 -3.90
C SER A 165 -12.39 -21.17 -3.46
N PRO A 166 -13.44 -21.97 -3.28
CA PRO A 166 -13.28 -23.39 -2.96
C PRO A 166 -12.43 -24.15 -3.98
N VAL A 167 -12.56 -23.80 -5.27
CA VAL A 167 -11.77 -24.42 -6.34
C VAL A 167 -10.27 -24.13 -6.18
N ALA A 168 -9.91 -22.88 -5.85
CA ALA A 168 -8.51 -22.52 -5.60
C ALA A 168 -7.95 -23.27 -4.39
N LEU A 169 -8.74 -23.40 -3.31
CA LEU A 169 -8.34 -24.14 -2.11
C LEU A 169 -8.14 -25.64 -2.39
N ASP A 170 -8.99 -26.24 -3.21
CA ASP A 170 -8.88 -27.64 -3.58
C ASP A 170 -7.64 -27.88 -4.45
N LEU A 171 -7.34 -26.97 -5.37
CA LEU A 171 -6.08 -27.01 -6.16
C LEU A 171 -4.83 -26.87 -5.27
N MET A 172 -4.85 -25.93 -4.32
CA MET A 172 -3.74 -25.76 -3.36
C MET A 172 -3.49 -27.00 -2.50
N ARG A 173 -4.55 -27.76 -2.16
CA ARG A 173 -4.42 -29.02 -1.39
C ARG A 173 -3.93 -30.18 -2.25
N ALA A 174 -4.14 -30.12 -3.56
CA ALA A 174 -3.74 -31.19 -4.49
C ALA A 174 -2.27 -31.10 -4.92
N ILE A 175 -1.59 -29.98 -4.67
CA ILE A 175 -0.16 -29.75 -4.94
C ILE A 175 0.67 -30.13 -3.72
#